data_401084514cdf36e3beeca250430b65ca
#
_entry.id   401084514cdf36e3beeca250430b65ca
#
_cell.length_a   1.000
_cell.length_b   1.000
_cell.length_c   1.000
_cell.angle_alpha   90.00
_cell.angle_beta   90.00
_cell.angle_gamma   90.00
#
_symmetry.space_group_name_H-M   'P 1'
#
loop_
_entity.id
_entity.type
_entity.pdbx_description
1 polymer ?
#
loop_
_entity_poly.entity_id
_entity_poly.type
_entity_poly.pdbx_seq_one_letter_code
_entity_poly.pdbx_strand_id
1 'polypeptide(L)'
;MKYRAFLPALALLLLTACGKAELTGISLQPVTVQAGETAEAAVQYETAGKASDTAIQTAVDANHWTWQTGDENIATVDNQGVVTGLHGGETTLTLTDASGDLTASCTVQVTNPLREIVLNDIMLYLDERTETVVDYDGTERIFHYPSSHVSILCRFVPEDATDREPVTYQIADESIARLDGQWLVPVTYGTTTLTATCSGKTATATVTVVRIPEEIHLNIKEIRLKPGETVQLSAEFEPADADLYTALRWTTDTRGVATVDENGLVTAVGPGYTYIRATSTLSDYPEGYCDVTVENGE
;
A
#
# COMPACT_ATOMS: atom_id res chain seq x y z
N MET A 1 -4.45 -6.25 32.49
CA MET A 1 -5.03 -6.30 33.83
C MET A 1 -6.51 -6.62 33.68
N LYS A 2 -6.93 -7.81 34.14
CA LYS A 2 -8.32 -8.25 34.00
C LYS A 2 -9.18 -7.53 35.03
N TYR A 3 -10.03 -6.64 34.61
CA TYR A 3 -11.09 -6.12 35.46
C TYR A 3 -12.28 -7.09 35.44
N ARG A 4 -12.35 -7.94 36.45
CA ARG A 4 -13.57 -8.68 36.78
C ARG A 4 -14.47 -7.73 37.59
N ALA A 5 -15.60 -7.37 37.04
CA ALA A 5 -16.69 -6.80 37.83
C ALA A 5 -17.22 -7.90 38.77
N PHE A 6 -16.96 -7.73 40.07
CA PHE A 6 -17.50 -8.57 41.11
C PHE A 6 -18.96 -8.19 41.38
N LEU A 7 -19.88 -9.11 41.14
CA LEU A 7 -21.19 -9.07 41.81
C LEU A 7 -20.99 -9.45 43.28
N PRO A 8 -21.38 -8.60 44.24
CA PRO A 8 -21.30 -9.01 45.66
C PRO A 8 -22.37 -10.05 45.98
N ALA A 9 -21.94 -11.12 46.66
CA ALA A 9 -22.80 -12.13 47.20
C ALA A 9 -23.80 -11.52 48.17
N LEU A 10 -25.08 -11.79 47.93
CA LEU A 10 -26.25 -11.28 48.60
C LEU A 10 -26.40 -11.89 50.02
N ALA A 11 -26.40 -11.02 51.03
CA ALA A 11 -26.93 -11.37 52.32
C ALA A 11 -28.47 -11.14 52.33
N LEU A 12 -29.20 -12.23 52.50
CA LEU A 12 -30.64 -12.28 52.49
C LEU A 12 -31.20 -11.52 53.70
N LEU A 13 -31.87 -10.38 53.49
CA LEU A 13 -32.79 -9.77 54.47
C LEU A 13 -34.16 -9.61 53.81
N LEU A 14 -35.07 -10.48 54.20
CA LEU A 14 -36.48 -10.44 53.84
C LEU A 14 -37.13 -9.17 54.41
N LEU A 15 -37.49 -8.25 53.56
CA LEU A 15 -38.53 -7.25 53.82
C LEU A 15 -39.42 -7.21 52.58
N THR A 16 -40.63 -7.72 52.74
CA THR A 16 -41.74 -7.70 51.79
C THR A 16 -42.20 -6.27 51.52
N ALA A 17 -41.75 -5.70 50.39
CA ALA A 17 -42.48 -4.63 49.72
C ALA A 17 -42.91 -5.20 48.37
N CYS A 18 -44.17 -5.63 48.29
CA CYS A 18 -44.80 -6.09 47.05
C CYS A 18 -45.15 -4.87 46.18
N GLY A 19 -44.16 -4.45 45.38
CA GLY A 19 -44.36 -3.47 44.31
C GLY A 19 -43.57 -3.97 43.13
N LYS A 20 -44.20 -4.22 41.98
CA LYS A 20 -43.47 -4.44 40.71
C LYS A 20 -42.68 -3.16 40.46
N ALA A 21 -41.36 -3.30 40.22
CA ALA A 21 -40.59 -2.17 39.72
C ALA A 21 -41.06 -1.89 38.28
N GLU A 22 -41.40 -0.63 38.01
CA GLU A 22 -41.69 -0.14 36.67
C GLU A 22 -40.43 0.57 36.18
N LEU A 23 -39.84 0.06 35.08
CA LEU A 23 -38.70 0.71 34.45
C LEU A 23 -39.20 1.98 33.72
N THR A 24 -38.59 3.10 34.00
CA THR A 24 -38.94 4.42 33.42
C THR A 24 -37.86 4.95 32.50
N GLY A 25 -36.67 4.39 32.54
CA GLY A 25 -35.55 4.76 31.68
C GLY A 25 -34.43 3.75 31.71
N ILE A 26 -33.61 3.80 30.69
CA ILE A 26 -32.36 3.04 30.59
C ILE A 26 -31.26 3.98 30.05
N SER A 27 -30.03 3.71 30.43
CA SER A 27 -28.86 4.36 29.83
C SER A 27 -27.72 3.36 29.68
N LEU A 28 -26.89 3.59 28.65
CA LEU A 28 -25.71 2.79 28.36
C LEU A 28 -24.45 3.60 28.65
N GLN A 29 -23.44 2.95 29.19
CA GLN A 29 -22.11 3.54 29.27
C GLN A 29 -21.33 3.26 27.99
N PRO A 30 -20.47 4.18 27.55
CA PRO A 30 -19.59 3.94 26.41
C PRO A 30 -18.75 2.69 26.60
N VAL A 31 -18.59 1.91 25.54
CA VAL A 31 -17.81 0.67 25.52
C VAL A 31 -16.51 0.90 24.78
N THR A 32 -15.41 0.47 25.40
CA THR A 32 -14.10 0.40 24.71
C THR A 32 -13.64 -1.05 24.72
N VAL A 33 -13.32 -1.55 23.55
CA VAL A 33 -12.87 -2.94 23.36
C VAL A 33 -11.74 -2.98 22.32
N GLN A 34 -10.82 -3.92 22.45
CA GLN A 34 -9.78 -4.12 21.44
C GLN A 34 -10.29 -5.05 20.34
N ALA A 35 -9.84 -4.85 19.10
CA ALA A 35 -10.15 -5.74 17.98
C ALA A 35 -9.74 -7.19 18.30
N GLY A 36 -10.66 -8.14 18.14
CA GLY A 36 -10.52 -9.53 18.51
C GLY A 36 -10.86 -9.85 19.96
N GLU A 37 -11.22 -8.85 20.79
CA GLU A 37 -11.63 -9.04 22.19
C GLU A 37 -13.12 -8.73 22.39
N THR A 38 -13.62 -9.03 23.58
CA THR A 38 -15.01 -8.79 23.97
C THR A 38 -15.11 -7.92 25.22
N ALA A 39 -16.20 -7.14 25.32
CA ALA A 39 -16.54 -6.34 26.49
C ALA A 39 -18.04 -6.40 26.75
N GLU A 40 -18.44 -6.45 28.02
CA GLU A 40 -19.85 -6.39 28.40
C GLU A 40 -20.34 -4.93 28.44
N ALA A 41 -21.50 -4.68 27.84
CA ALA A 41 -22.16 -3.38 27.90
C ALA A 41 -22.78 -3.15 29.29
N ALA A 42 -22.47 -2.02 29.93
CA ALA A 42 -23.04 -1.66 31.21
C ALA A 42 -24.35 -0.87 31.00
N VAL A 43 -25.45 -1.46 31.48
CA VAL A 43 -26.78 -0.85 31.45
C VAL A 43 -27.12 -0.28 32.81
N GLN A 44 -27.64 0.93 32.86
CA GLN A 44 -28.23 1.52 34.07
C GLN A 44 -29.74 1.64 33.85
N TYR A 45 -30.49 1.23 34.85
CA TYR A 45 -31.95 1.21 34.82
C TYR A 45 -32.51 2.27 35.77
N GLU A 46 -33.52 3.02 35.33
CA GLU A 46 -34.27 3.95 36.13
C GLU A 46 -35.66 3.37 36.44
N THR A 47 -36.18 3.63 37.63
CA THR A 47 -37.49 3.10 38.08
C THR A 47 -38.37 4.20 38.66
N ALA A 48 -39.69 4.03 38.55
CA ALA A 48 -40.67 4.88 39.22
C ALA A 48 -40.63 4.60 40.73
N GLY A 49 -39.92 5.45 41.49
CA GLY A 49 -39.75 5.33 42.92
C GLY A 49 -38.61 4.41 43.37
N LYS A 50 -38.55 4.08 44.65
CA LYS A 50 -37.52 3.20 45.19
C LYS A 50 -37.90 1.74 44.97
N ALA A 51 -37.14 1.03 44.20
CA ALA A 51 -37.25 -0.42 43.99
C ALA A 51 -36.05 -1.14 44.59
N SER A 52 -36.20 -2.39 45.00
CA SER A 52 -35.09 -3.25 45.39
C SER A 52 -34.39 -3.77 44.15
N ASP A 53 -33.10 -4.13 44.25
CA ASP A 53 -32.32 -4.71 43.17
C ASP A 53 -33.00 -5.97 42.57
N THR A 54 -33.62 -6.81 43.43
CA THR A 54 -34.36 -7.97 42.98
C THR A 54 -35.59 -7.63 42.15
N ALA A 55 -36.31 -6.52 42.54
CA ALA A 55 -37.49 -6.08 41.79
C ALA A 55 -37.09 -5.48 40.44
N ILE A 56 -35.99 -4.75 40.41
CA ILE A 56 -35.41 -4.24 39.16
C ILE A 56 -35.00 -5.39 38.24
N GLN A 57 -34.24 -6.36 38.76
CA GLN A 57 -33.82 -7.54 37.98
C GLN A 57 -35.01 -8.31 37.40
N THR A 58 -36.08 -8.50 38.22
CA THR A 58 -37.31 -9.16 37.75
C THR A 58 -37.96 -8.37 36.59
N ALA A 59 -37.97 -7.02 36.67
CA ALA A 59 -38.51 -6.19 35.61
C ALA A 59 -37.66 -6.24 34.37
N VAL A 60 -36.33 -6.26 34.51
CA VAL A 60 -35.36 -6.39 33.39
C VAL A 60 -35.55 -7.75 32.70
N ASP A 61 -35.64 -8.86 33.47
CA ASP A 61 -35.80 -10.22 32.94
C ASP A 61 -37.15 -10.40 32.23
N ALA A 62 -38.17 -9.64 32.61
CA ALA A 62 -39.50 -9.67 32.00
C ALA A 62 -39.57 -8.95 30.65
N ASN A 63 -38.61 -8.07 30.38
CA ASN A 63 -38.51 -7.37 29.12
C ASN A 63 -37.69 -8.17 28.09
N HIS A 64 -38.13 -8.12 26.82
CA HIS A 64 -37.39 -8.68 25.73
C HIS A 64 -36.52 -7.56 25.11
N TRP A 65 -35.25 -7.62 25.42
CA TRP A 65 -34.27 -6.62 24.94
C TRP A 65 -33.69 -7.00 23.59
N THR A 66 -33.51 -5.99 22.74
CA THR A 66 -32.85 -6.12 21.46
C THR A 66 -31.60 -5.23 21.45
N TRP A 67 -30.46 -5.86 21.22
CA TRP A 67 -29.18 -5.20 21.06
C TRP A 67 -28.87 -5.06 19.57
N GLN A 68 -28.28 -3.94 19.20
CA GLN A 68 -27.87 -3.68 17.83
C GLN A 68 -26.65 -2.76 17.81
N THR A 69 -25.70 -3.04 16.89
CA THR A 69 -24.61 -2.14 16.55
C THR A 69 -24.95 -1.37 15.27
N GLY A 70 -24.44 -0.15 15.16
CA GLY A 70 -24.66 0.70 13.99
C GLY A 70 -23.84 0.24 12.78
N ASP A 71 -22.66 -0.33 13.01
CA ASP A 71 -21.79 -0.92 11.98
C ASP A 71 -21.21 -2.25 12.47
N GLU A 72 -21.73 -3.34 11.91
CA GLU A 72 -21.31 -4.70 12.24
C GLU A 72 -19.91 -5.04 11.73
N ASN A 73 -19.30 -4.26 10.84
CA ASN A 73 -17.90 -4.43 10.46
C ASN A 73 -16.95 -3.94 11.54
N ILE A 74 -17.35 -2.96 12.34
CA ILE A 74 -16.54 -2.42 13.45
C ILE A 74 -16.72 -3.27 14.70
N ALA A 75 -17.97 -3.52 15.11
CA ALA A 75 -18.27 -4.33 16.27
C ALA A 75 -19.62 -5.05 16.11
N THR A 76 -19.72 -6.24 16.69
CA THR A 76 -20.98 -6.99 16.84
C THR A 76 -21.38 -7.05 18.31
N VAL A 77 -22.65 -7.32 18.57
CA VAL A 77 -23.18 -7.53 19.91
C VAL A 77 -24.06 -8.76 19.93
N ASP A 78 -23.98 -9.54 20.98
CA ASP A 78 -24.88 -10.67 21.20
C ASP A 78 -26.16 -10.26 21.98
N ASN A 79 -27.07 -11.21 22.16
CA ASN A 79 -28.32 -11.00 22.90
C ASN A 79 -28.15 -10.82 24.43
N GLN A 80 -26.94 -10.96 24.95
CA GLN A 80 -26.57 -10.72 26.34
C GLN A 80 -25.88 -9.37 26.55
N GLY A 81 -25.66 -8.60 25.46
CA GLY A 81 -24.98 -7.31 25.52
C GLY A 81 -23.44 -7.43 25.50
N VAL A 82 -22.90 -8.59 25.09
CA VAL A 82 -21.47 -8.76 24.93
C VAL A 82 -21.07 -8.23 23.56
N VAL A 83 -20.30 -7.18 23.58
CA VAL A 83 -19.75 -6.51 22.38
C VAL A 83 -18.44 -7.18 21.98
N THR A 84 -18.31 -7.56 20.72
CA THR A 84 -17.07 -8.09 20.12
C THR A 84 -16.50 -7.04 19.17
N GLY A 85 -15.28 -6.55 19.43
CA GLY A 85 -14.56 -5.67 18.52
C GLY A 85 -14.01 -6.44 17.32
N LEU A 86 -14.23 -5.96 16.11
CA LEU A 86 -13.75 -6.59 14.86
C LEU A 86 -12.65 -5.76 14.21
N HIS A 87 -12.93 -4.51 13.87
CA HIS A 87 -11.98 -3.58 13.24
C HIS A 87 -11.89 -2.29 14.04
N GLY A 88 -10.72 -1.65 13.98
CA GLY A 88 -10.48 -0.36 14.62
C GLY A 88 -11.42 0.72 14.08
N GLY A 89 -12.09 1.43 14.99
CA GLY A 89 -13.05 2.48 14.62
C GLY A 89 -14.06 2.77 15.71
N GLU A 90 -15.09 3.51 15.33
CA GLU A 90 -16.19 3.91 16.22
C GLU A 90 -17.54 3.53 15.62
N THR A 91 -18.42 2.95 16.42
CA THR A 91 -19.81 2.65 16.07
C THR A 91 -20.73 2.95 17.25
N THR A 92 -22.03 2.81 17.05
CA THR A 92 -23.04 2.96 18.11
C THR A 92 -23.50 1.59 18.58
N LEU A 93 -23.80 1.46 19.87
CA LEU A 93 -24.52 0.35 20.48
C LEU A 93 -25.88 0.86 20.93
N THR A 94 -26.93 0.18 20.54
CA THR A 94 -28.31 0.50 20.89
C THR A 94 -28.97 -0.69 21.59
N LEU A 95 -29.67 -0.40 22.67
CA LEU A 95 -30.52 -1.31 23.42
C LEU A 95 -31.96 -0.79 23.35
N THR A 96 -32.90 -1.65 22.97
CA THR A 96 -34.31 -1.31 22.86
C THR A 96 -35.14 -2.41 23.48
N ASP A 97 -36.18 -2.07 24.24
CA ASP A 97 -37.16 -3.04 24.73
C ASP A 97 -38.16 -3.45 23.62
N ALA A 98 -38.95 -4.50 23.89
CA ALA A 98 -39.89 -5.01 22.91
C ALA A 98 -41.01 -4.05 22.48
N SER A 99 -41.35 -3.07 23.32
CA SER A 99 -42.33 -2.04 23.00
C SER A 99 -41.74 -0.89 22.17
N GLY A 100 -40.43 -0.68 22.25
CA GLY A 100 -39.74 0.48 21.67
C GLY A 100 -39.79 1.74 22.53
N ASP A 101 -40.41 1.66 23.74
CA ASP A 101 -40.56 2.80 24.61
C ASP A 101 -39.28 3.11 25.40
N LEU A 102 -38.49 2.09 25.71
CA LEU A 102 -37.19 2.20 26.36
C LEU A 102 -36.07 1.96 25.35
N THR A 103 -35.36 3.02 25.02
CA THR A 103 -34.22 2.95 24.11
C THR A 103 -33.04 3.74 24.67
N ALA A 104 -31.86 3.17 24.60
CA ALA A 104 -30.61 3.84 24.90
C ALA A 104 -29.54 3.53 23.87
N SER A 105 -28.66 4.48 23.67
CA SER A 105 -27.51 4.29 22.78
C SER A 105 -26.24 4.83 23.43
N CYS A 106 -25.11 4.23 23.08
CA CYS A 106 -23.78 4.71 23.47
C CYS A 106 -22.78 4.48 22.34
N THR A 107 -21.62 5.09 22.47
CA THR A 107 -20.50 4.87 21.59
C THR A 107 -19.78 3.58 21.93
N VAL A 108 -19.42 2.81 20.91
CA VAL A 108 -18.46 1.71 20.97
C VAL A 108 -17.18 2.16 20.26
N GLN A 109 -16.09 2.23 21.03
CA GLN A 109 -14.76 2.49 20.50
C GLN A 109 -13.99 1.18 20.41
N VAL A 110 -13.69 0.73 19.19
CA VAL A 110 -12.81 -0.41 18.98
C VAL A 110 -11.39 0.09 18.73
N THR A 111 -10.46 -0.31 19.60
CA THR A 111 -9.04 0.00 19.43
C THR A 111 -8.34 -1.13 18.72
N ASN A 112 -7.44 -0.80 17.78
CA ASN A 112 -6.57 -1.75 17.12
C ASN A 112 -5.17 -1.13 17.02
N PRO A 113 -4.27 -1.44 17.98
CA PRO A 113 -2.99 -0.76 18.06
C PRO A 113 -2.07 -1.13 16.91
N LEU A 114 -1.28 -0.16 16.45
CA LEU A 114 -0.26 -0.35 15.41
C LEU A 114 0.81 -1.32 15.89
N ARG A 115 1.03 -2.41 15.15
CA ARG A 115 2.03 -3.44 15.44
C ARG A 115 3.31 -3.22 14.64
N GLU A 116 3.14 -2.85 13.37
CA GLU A 116 4.24 -2.75 12.43
C GLU A 116 3.92 -1.71 11.35
N ILE A 117 4.95 -1.09 10.80
CA ILE A 117 4.91 -0.35 9.54
C ILE A 117 5.82 -1.03 8.52
N VAL A 118 5.47 -1.00 7.26
CA VAL A 118 6.21 -1.68 6.19
C VAL A 118 6.51 -0.71 5.06
N LEU A 119 7.76 -0.67 4.66
CA LEU A 119 8.25 -0.01 3.44
C LEU A 119 8.71 -1.06 2.45
N ASN A 120 8.57 -0.77 1.17
CA ASN A 120 9.23 -1.52 0.11
C ASN A 120 10.45 -0.76 -0.38
N ASP A 121 11.44 -1.49 -0.90
CA ASP A 121 12.59 -0.88 -1.58
C ASP A 121 12.12 -0.03 -2.77
N ILE A 122 12.82 1.07 -2.98
CA ILE A 122 12.46 2.10 -3.95
C ILE A 122 13.60 2.25 -4.95
N MET A 123 13.25 2.19 -6.22
CA MET A 123 14.16 2.49 -7.31
C MET A 123 13.78 3.86 -7.91
N LEU A 124 14.76 4.72 -8.04
CA LEU A 124 14.69 6.01 -8.68
C LEU A 124 15.61 6.05 -9.88
N TYR A 125 15.27 6.82 -10.87
CA TYR A 125 16.21 7.15 -11.95
C TYR A 125 16.44 8.65 -12.00
N LEU A 126 17.67 9.01 -12.27
CA LEU A 126 18.10 10.36 -12.54
C LEU A 126 18.30 10.48 -14.07
N ASP A 127 17.53 11.34 -14.70
CA ASP A 127 17.65 11.64 -16.12
C ASP A 127 18.30 13.03 -16.26
N GLU A 128 19.51 13.05 -16.75
CA GLU A 128 20.28 14.27 -16.94
C GLU A 128 20.24 14.76 -18.40
N ARG A 129 19.48 14.05 -19.26
CA ARG A 129 19.40 14.39 -20.68
C ARG A 129 18.74 15.73 -20.89
N THR A 130 19.30 16.46 -21.83
CA THR A 130 18.73 17.69 -22.35
C THR A 130 18.64 17.59 -23.86
N GLU A 131 17.53 18.03 -24.43
CA GLU A 131 17.35 18.09 -25.87
C GLU A 131 17.18 19.54 -26.28
N THR A 132 17.97 19.99 -27.28
CA THR A 132 17.79 21.30 -27.89
C THR A 132 16.93 21.13 -29.12
N VAL A 133 15.74 21.67 -29.09
CA VAL A 133 14.83 21.71 -30.24
C VAL A 133 14.89 23.11 -30.82
N VAL A 134 15.14 23.20 -32.13
CA VAL A 134 15.10 24.48 -32.86
C VAL A 134 13.73 24.60 -33.51
N ASP A 135 12.92 25.55 -33.05
CA ASP A 135 11.61 25.83 -33.60
C ASP A 135 11.72 26.37 -35.05
N TYR A 136 10.61 26.36 -35.79
CA TYR A 136 10.54 26.84 -37.18
C TYR A 136 11.03 28.29 -37.38
N ASP A 137 10.95 29.13 -36.35
CA ASP A 137 11.43 30.51 -36.34
C ASP A 137 12.92 30.66 -35.98
N GLY A 138 13.63 29.56 -35.76
CA GLY A 138 15.03 29.52 -35.35
C GLY A 138 15.26 29.68 -33.84
N THR A 139 14.19 29.68 -33.05
CA THR A 139 14.31 29.74 -31.56
C THR A 139 14.76 28.40 -31.02
N GLU A 140 15.87 28.40 -30.29
CA GLU A 140 16.34 27.23 -29.54
C GLU A 140 15.59 27.07 -28.22
N ARG A 141 15.04 25.88 -27.97
CA ARG A 141 14.46 25.49 -26.69
C ARG A 141 15.20 24.30 -26.15
N ILE A 142 15.58 24.39 -24.90
CA ILE A 142 16.21 23.28 -24.17
C ILE A 142 15.13 22.56 -23.33
N PHE A 143 14.91 21.31 -23.66
CA PHE A 143 14.04 20.43 -22.87
C PHE A 143 14.91 19.62 -21.91
N HIS A 144 14.50 19.58 -20.64
CA HIS A 144 15.10 18.73 -19.63
C HIS A 144 14.17 17.54 -19.40
N TYR A 145 14.69 16.34 -19.48
CA TYR A 145 13.92 15.13 -19.15
C TYR A 145 13.72 15.05 -17.64
N PRO A 146 12.50 14.78 -17.19
CA PRO A 146 12.24 14.74 -15.75
C PRO A 146 12.83 13.48 -15.12
N SER A 147 13.61 13.66 -14.07
CA SER A 147 13.97 12.57 -13.16
C SER A 147 12.75 12.02 -12.45
N SER A 148 12.83 10.77 -11.98
CA SER A 148 11.72 10.17 -11.24
C SER A 148 11.42 10.92 -9.95
N HIS A 149 10.12 11.10 -9.65
CA HIS A 149 9.62 11.53 -8.35
C HIS A 149 8.68 10.43 -7.84
N VAL A 150 9.00 9.82 -6.73
CA VAL A 150 8.22 8.69 -6.19
C VAL A 150 7.59 9.08 -4.87
N SER A 151 6.27 8.91 -4.76
CA SER A 151 5.57 9.04 -3.49
C SER A 151 5.91 7.85 -2.59
N ILE A 152 6.27 8.14 -1.35
CA ILE A 152 6.59 7.11 -0.38
C ILE A 152 5.29 6.47 0.09
N LEU A 153 5.17 5.15 -0.11
CA LEU A 153 4.06 4.35 0.37
C LEU A 153 4.48 3.58 1.62
N CYS A 154 3.97 4.02 2.78
CA CYS A 154 4.12 3.31 4.04
C CYS A 154 2.83 2.53 4.32
N ARG A 155 2.94 1.22 4.52
CA ARG A 155 1.81 0.35 4.86
C ARG A 155 1.82 0.07 6.35
N PHE A 156 0.63 0.00 6.95
CA PHE A 156 0.41 -0.22 8.37
C PHE A 156 -0.11 -1.63 8.65
N VAL A 157 0.30 -2.21 9.78
CA VAL A 157 -0.20 -3.51 10.23
C VAL A 157 -0.64 -3.39 11.70
N PRO A 158 -1.93 -3.56 11.97
CA PRO A 158 -3.02 -3.69 11.01
C PRO A 158 -3.29 -2.40 10.23
N GLU A 159 -3.97 -2.49 9.09
CA GLU A 159 -4.26 -1.34 8.23
C GLU A 159 -5.20 -0.33 8.90
N ASP A 160 -6.10 -0.81 9.75
CA ASP A 160 -7.08 -0.06 10.55
C ASP A 160 -6.56 0.30 11.95
N ALA A 161 -5.23 0.38 12.14
CA ALA A 161 -4.63 0.78 13.41
C ALA A 161 -5.15 2.15 13.87
N THR A 162 -5.57 2.25 15.14
CA THR A 162 -6.29 3.42 15.69
C THR A 162 -5.40 4.43 16.40
N ASP A 163 -4.14 4.08 16.67
CA ASP A 163 -3.15 4.87 17.40
C ASP A 163 -2.03 5.42 16.50
N ARG A 164 -2.33 5.60 15.19
CA ARG A 164 -1.36 6.11 14.22
C ARG A 164 -1.12 7.59 14.41
N GLU A 165 0.13 7.93 14.65
CA GLU A 165 0.65 9.29 14.50
C GLU A 165 1.05 9.57 13.04
N PRO A 166 1.26 10.83 12.65
CA PRO A 166 1.84 11.15 11.36
C PRO A 166 3.18 10.45 11.14
N VAL A 167 3.36 9.83 9.96
CA VAL A 167 4.63 9.18 9.61
C VAL A 167 5.68 10.25 9.39
N THR A 168 6.84 10.04 9.99
CA THR A 168 8.05 10.84 9.73
C THR A 168 9.04 10.01 8.92
N TYR A 169 9.71 10.67 7.96
CA TYR A 169 10.67 10.05 7.07
C TYR A 169 12.04 10.68 7.23
N GLN A 170 13.09 9.87 7.09
CA GLN A 170 14.48 10.30 7.11
C GLN A 170 15.28 9.54 6.07
N ILE A 171 16.12 10.25 5.32
CA ILE A 171 17.10 9.69 4.39
C ILE A 171 18.47 9.69 5.08
N ALA A 172 19.19 8.59 4.94
CA ALA A 172 20.52 8.43 5.54
C ALA A 172 21.60 9.25 4.81
N ASP A 173 21.49 9.36 3.48
CA ASP A 173 22.40 10.16 2.65
C ASP A 173 21.60 10.99 1.64
N GLU A 174 21.47 12.29 1.94
CA GLU A 174 20.76 13.24 1.09
C GLU A 174 21.54 13.64 -0.18
N SER A 175 22.81 13.26 -0.29
CA SER A 175 23.57 13.45 -1.53
C SER A 175 23.20 12.45 -2.61
N ILE A 176 22.52 11.34 -2.27
CA ILE A 176 22.04 10.31 -3.20
C ILE A 176 20.56 10.53 -3.53
N ALA A 177 19.72 10.68 -2.52
CA ALA A 177 18.29 10.99 -2.67
C ALA A 177 17.83 11.89 -1.53
N ARG A 178 16.87 12.77 -1.77
CA ARG A 178 16.34 13.69 -0.76
C ARG A 178 14.82 13.63 -0.69
N LEU A 179 14.28 14.08 0.43
CA LEU A 179 12.85 14.25 0.62
C LEU A 179 12.41 15.64 0.13
N ASP A 180 11.31 15.68 -0.63
CA ASP A 180 10.59 16.89 -0.97
C ASP A 180 9.11 16.70 -0.56
N GLY A 181 8.80 17.08 0.67
CA GLY A 181 7.55 16.73 1.33
C GLY A 181 7.41 15.21 1.51
N GLN A 182 6.43 14.62 0.83
CA GLN A 182 6.22 13.16 0.80
C GLN A 182 6.82 12.47 -0.45
N TRP A 183 7.54 13.23 -1.27
CA TRP A 183 8.17 12.72 -2.47
C TRP A 183 9.63 12.42 -2.22
N LEU A 184 10.10 11.35 -2.83
CA LEU A 184 11.51 11.01 -2.89
C LEU A 184 12.06 11.41 -4.25
N VAL A 185 13.15 12.18 -4.22
CA VAL A 185 13.75 12.80 -5.40
C VAL A 185 15.21 12.35 -5.50
N PRO A 186 15.67 11.85 -6.65
CA PRO A 186 17.07 11.49 -6.85
C PRO A 186 17.95 12.75 -6.88
N VAL A 187 19.21 12.63 -6.42
CA VAL A 187 20.22 13.69 -6.42
C VAL A 187 21.46 13.24 -7.19
N THR A 188 21.97 12.03 -6.90
CA THR A 188 23.06 11.40 -7.64
C THR A 188 22.90 9.87 -7.61
N TYR A 189 23.63 9.18 -8.46
CA TYR A 189 23.61 7.72 -8.54
C TYR A 189 24.15 7.07 -7.28
N GLY A 190 23.57 5.96 -6.86
CA GLY A 190 23.99 5.22 -5.68
C GLY A 190 22.85 4.64 -4.87
N THR A 191 23.17 4.20 -3.67
CA THR A 191 22.22 3.55 -2.77
C THR A 191 22.24 4.22 -1.41
N THR A 192 21.07 4.51 -0.86
CA THR A 192 20.87 5.05 0.49
C THR A 192 19.72 4.34 1.19
N THR A 193 19.44 4.70 2.43
CA THR A 193 18.38 4.10 3.23
C THR A 193 17.32 5.13 3.59
N LEU A 194 16.07 4.80 3.33
CA LEU A 194 14.90 5.51 3.83
C LEU A 194 14.45 4.86 5.14
N THR A 195 14.25 5.66 6.18
CA THR A 195 13.66 5.24 7.45
C THR A 195 12.31 5.94 7.64
N ALA A 196 11.27 5.17 7.95
CA ALA A 196 9.97 5.68 8.38
C ALA A 196 9.76 5.40 9.86
N THR A 197 9.10 6.32 10.57
CA THR A 197 8.74 6.17 11.98
C THR A 197 7.31 6.62 12.20
N CYS A 198 6.51 5.82 12.91
CA CYS A 198 5.11 6.09 13.28
C CYS A 198 4.81 5.39 14.60
N SER A 199 4.26 6.13 15.58
CA SER A 199 3.84 5.58 16.90
C SER A 199 4.88 4.65 17.54
N GLY A 200 6.17 5.04 17.47
CA GLY A 200 7.30 4.27 18.02
C GLY A 200 7.68 3.01 17.22
N LYS A 201 7.06 2.75 16.07
CA LYS A 201 7.46 1.71 15.12
C LYS A 201 8.34 2.31 14.04
N THR A 202 9.31 1.53 13.56
CA THR A 202 10.23 1.92 12.49
C THR A 202 10.28 0.88 11.40
N ALA A 203 10.41 1.33 10.16
CA ALA A 203 10.73 0.50 9.01
C ALA A 203 11.82 1.17 8.18
N THR A 204 12.62 0.36 7.50
CA THR A 204 13.64 0.83 6.58
C THR A 204 13.43 0.24 5.19
N ALA A 205 13.81 0.99 4.18
CA ALA A 205 13.82 0.54 2.79
C ALA A 205 15.13 1.00 2.13
N THR A 206 15.62 0.20 1.21
CA THR A 206 16.71 0.57 0.32
C THR A 206 16.19 1.53 -0.75
N VAL A 207 16.85 2.65 -0.94
CA VAL A 207 16.63 3.57 -2.05
C VAL A 207 17.82 3.49 -2.97
N THR A 208 17.57 3.04 -4.21
CA THR A 208 18.61 2.94 -5.23
C THR A 208 18.32 3.94 -6.33
N VAL A 209 19.25 4.86 -6.58
CA VAL A 209 19.22 5.77 -7.71
C VAL A 209 20.07 5.18 -8.81
N VAL A 210 19.42 4.78 -9.92
CA VAL A 210 20.05 4.08 -11.03
C VAL A 210 20.27 5.00 -12.22
N ARG A 211 21.24 4.65 -13.04
CA ARG A 211 21.55 5.29 -14.29
C ARG A 211 20.92 4.53 -15.45
N ILE A 212 20.17 5.23 -16.28
CA ILE A 212 19.62 4.65 -17.51
C ILE A 212 20.58 4.88 -18.68
N PRO A 213 20.64 3.96 -19.66
CA PRO A 213 21.41 4.19 -20.88
C PRO A 213 20.84 5.35 -21.69
N GLU A 214 21.69 6.19 -22.22
CA GLU A 214 21.35 7.26 -23.13
C GLU A 214 21.48 6.82 -24.60
N GLU A 215 22.47 5.94 -24.87
CA GLU A 215 22.70 5.37 -26.19
C GLU A 215 23.06 3.88 -26.08
N ILE A 216 22.78 3.14 -27.15
CA ILE A 216 23.21 1.76 -27.36
C ILE A 216 24.08 1.73 -28.62
N HIS A 217 25.34 1.35 -28.46
CA HIS A 217 26.29 1.21 -29.55
C HIS A 217 26.50 -0.25 -29.89
N LEU A 218 26.22 -0.62 -31.15
CA LEU A 218 26.57 -1.95 -31.62
C LEU A 218 28.03 -1.99 -32.07
N ASN A 219 28.71 -3.10 -31.79
CA ASN A 219 30.11 -3.34 -32.19
C ASN A 219 30.33 -3.26 -33.70
N ILE A 220 29.28 -3.51 -34.50
CA ILE A 220 29.29 -3.42 -35.97
C ILE A 220 28.06 -2.64 -36.40
N LYS A 221 28.27 -1.62 -37.26
CA LYS A 221 27.17 -0.77 -37.77
C LYS A 221 26.67 -1.18 -39.16
N GLU A 222 27.53 -1.89 -39.94
CA GLU A 222 27.18 -2.39 -41.27
C GLU A 222 27.83 -3.74 -41.49
N ILE A 223 27.07 -4.73 -41.99
CA ILE A 223 27.55 -6.03 -42.36
C ILE A 223 27.05 -6.43 -43.74
N ARG A 224 27.92 -7.18 -44.46
CA ARG A 224 27.59 -7.79 -45.73
C ARG A 224 27.85 -9.28 -45.64
N LEU A 225 26.83 -10.07 -45.94
CA LEU A 225 26.83 -11.50 -45.77
C LEU A 225 26.36 -12.22 -47.05
N LYS A 226 26.74 -13.46 -47.21
CA LYS A 226 26.09 -14.42 -48.12
C LYS A 226 25.06 -15.23 -47.39
N PRO A 227 24.02 -15.76 -48.06
CA PRO A 227 23.04 -16.63 -47.44
C PRO A 227 23.71 -17.78 -46.67
N GLY A 228 23.29 -17.97 -45.41
CA GLY A 228 23.82 -18.98 -44.48
C GLY A 228 24.98 -18.49 -43.61
N GLU A 229 25.62 -17.35 -43.90
CA GLU A 229 26.66 -16.80 -43.03
C GLU A 229 26.07 -16.19 -41.77
N THR A 230 26.87 -16.12 -40.71
CA THR A 230 26.49 -15.62 -39.40
C THR A 230 27.49 -14.61 -38.87
N VAL A 231 27.00 -13.62 -38.11
CA VAL A 231 27.82 -12.60 -37.40
C VAL A 231 27.27 -12.39 -36.01
N GLN A 232 28.16 -12.32 -35.02
CA GLN A 232 27.80 -11.99 -33.64
C GLN A 232 27.84 -10.49 -33.47
N LEU A 233 26.69 -9.90 -33.11
CA LEU A 233 26.58 -8.54 -32.62
C LEU A 233 26.68 -8.52 -31.09
N SER A 234 27.29 -7.47 -30.54
CA SER A 234 27.27 -7.09 -29.14
C SER A 234 26.93 -5.62 -29.00
N ALA A 235 26.43 -5.23 -27.86
CA ALA A 235 26.07 -3.85 -27.56
C ALA A 235 26.87 -3.33 -26.37
N GLU A 236 27.24 -2.07 -26.46
CA GLU A 236 27.79 -1.26 -25.38
C GLU A 236 26.81 -0.14 -25.06
N PHE A 237 26.72 0.23 -23.81
CA PHE A 237 25.83 1.30 -23.34
C PHE A 237 26.63 2.58 -23.10
N GLU A 238 26.02 3.69 -23.42
CA GLU A 238 26.52 5.03 -23.05
C GLU A 238 25.49 5.65 -22.09
N PRO A 239 25.89 6.04 -20.86
CA PRO A 239 27.21 5.81 -20.29
C PRO A 239 27.44 4.33 -19.92
N ALA A 240 28.73 3.92 -19.90
CA ALA A 240 29.13 2.52 -19.70
C ALA A 240 28.79 1.95 -18.32
N ASP A 241 28.49 2.80 -17.34
CA ASP A 241 28.07 2.46 -16.00
C ASP A 241 26.53 2.48 -15.83
N ALA A 242 25.80 2.51 -16.94
CA ALA A 242 24.34 2.32 -16.91
C ALA A 242 24.01 0.95 -16.33
N ASP A 243 23.12 0.88 -15.34
CA ASP A 243 22.77 -0.32 -14.58
C ASP A 243 21.28 -0.71 -14.70
N LEU A 244 20.46 0.17 -15.27
CA LEU A 244 19.06 -0.07 -15.56
C LEU A 244 18.81 -0.20 -17.05
N TYR A 245 17.87 -1.07 -17.45
CA TYR A 245 17.48 -1.30 -18.86
C TYR A 245 18.60 -1.87 -19.75
N THR A 246 19.59 -2.56 -19.15
CA THR A 246 20.70 -3.16 -19.90
C THR A 246 20.40 -4.53 -20.51
N ALA A 247 19.26 -5.14 -20.14
CA ALA A 247 18.79 -6.34 -20.81
C ALA A 247 18.27 -6.00 -22.21
N LEU A 248 18.80 -6.69 -23.24
CA LEU A 248 18.53 -6.38 -24.63
C LEU A 248 17.47 -7.28 -25.26
N ARG A 249 16.67 -6.67 -26.11
CA ARG A 249 15.80 -7.33 -27.09
C ARG A 249 16.32 -7.06 -28.49
N TRP A 250 16.63 -8.14 -29.21
CA TRP A 250 17.09 -8.10 -30.59
C TRP A 250 15.94 -8.31 -31.56
N THR A 251 15.84 -7.50 -32.60
CA THR A 251 14.83 -7.61 -33.64
C THR A 251 15.39 -7.39 -35.03
N THR A 252 14.68 -7.87 -36.04
CA THR A 252 14.97 -7.61 -37.46
C THR A 252 13.70 -7.14 -38.15
N ASP A 253 13.81 -6.21 -39.06
CA ASP A 253 12.66 -5.72 -39.83
C ASP A 253 12.21 -6.70 -40.91
N THR A 254 13.15 -7.44 -41.50
CA THR A 254 12.84 -8.38 -42.61
C THR A 254 13.49 -9.74 -42.39
N ARG A 255 12.74 -10.67 -41.76
CA ARG A 255 13.21 -12.02 -41.46
C ARG A 255 13.56 -12.86 -42.67
N GLY A 256 13.07 -12.52 -43.87
CA GLY A 256 13.44 -13.17 -45.13
C GLY A 256 14.83 -12.78 -45.62
N VAL A 257 15.43 -11.70 -45.11
CA VAL A 257 16.78 -11.27 -45.43
C VAL A 257 17.77 -11.73 -44.36
N ALA A 258 17.47 -11.43 -43.07
CA ALA A 258 18.28 -11.90 -41.96
C ALA A 258 17.41 -12.14 -40.71
N THR A 259 17.86 -13.04 -39.85
CA THR A 259 17.30 -13.26 -38.52
C THR A 259 18.32 -12.92 -37.44
N VAL A 260 17.88 -12.67 -36.24
CA VAL A 260 18.73 -12.47 -35.07
C VAL A 260 18.13 -13.23 -33.90
N ASP A 261 18.99 -13.89 -33.12
CA ASP A 261 18.57 -14.57 -31.90
C ASP A 261 18.63 -13.66 -30.66
N GLU A 262 18.24 -14.18 -29.50
CA GLU A 262 18.22 -13.45 -28.22
C GLU A 262 19.62 -13.01 -27.74
N ASN A 263 20.68 -13.64 -28.27
CA ASN A 263 22.08 -13.33 -27.94
C ASN A 263 22.74 -12.39 -28.96
N GLY A 264 22.00 -11.93 -29.98
CA GLY A 264 22.53 -11.05 -31.01
C GLY A 264 23.26 -11.76 -32.16
N LEU A 265 23.11 -13.10 -32.29
CA LEU A 265 23.66 -13.83 -33.43
C LEU A 265 22.76 -13.60 -34.64
N VAL A 266 23.30 -12.89 -35.63
CA VAL A 266 22.66 -12.63 -36.92
C VAL A 266 22.92 -13.75 -37.86
N THR A 267 21.89 -14.25 -38.59
CA THR A 267 21.98 -15.25 -39.63
C THR A 267 21.38 -14.69 -40.93
N ALA A 268 22.18 -14.70 -42.00
CA ALA A 268 21.74 -14.30 -43.33
C ALA A 268 20.83 -15.40 -43.92
N VAL A 269 19.64 -15.02 -44.40
CA VAL A 269 18.61 -15.93 -44.93
C VAL A 269 18.54 -15.86 -46.45
N GLY A 270 18.38 -14.66 -47.00
CA GLY A 270 18.23 -14.48 -48.44
C GLY A 270 18.64 -13.07 -48.88
N PRO A 271 18.87 -12.87 -50.19
CA PRO A 271 19.36 -11.58 -50.71
C PRO A 271 18.43 -10.44 -50.40
N GLY A 272 18.99 -9.28 -50.01
CA GLY A 272 18.24 -8.08 -49.70
C GLY A 272 18.92 -7.20 -48.67
N TYR A 273 18.14 -6.26 -48.15
CA TYR A 273 18.57 -5.32 -47.11
C TYR A 273 17.59 -5.34 -45.95
N THR A 274 18.11 -5.29 -44.73
CA THR A 274 17.37 -5.13 -43.49
C THR A 274 18.22 -4.47 -42.43
N TYR A 275 17.63 -4.11 -41.28
CA TYR A 275 18.44 -3.77 -40.09
C TYR A 275 18.15 -4.74 -38.97
N ILE A 276 19.20 -4.91 -38.16
CA ILE A 276 19.08 -5.49 -36.82
C ILE A 276 19.03 -4.36 -35.83
N ARG A 277 18.07 -4.43 -34.91
CA ARG A 277 17.86 -3.43 -33.87
C ARG A 277 18.04 -4.08 -32.51
N ALA A 278 18.75 -3.39 -31.62
CA ALA A 278 18.84 -3.73 -30.21
C ALA A 278 18.12 -2.65 -29.39
N THR A 279 17.16 -3.04 -28.59
CA THR A 279 16.44 -2.15 -27.64
C THR A 279 16.51 -2.73 -26.25
N SER A 280 16.28 -1.93 -25.22
CA SER A 280 16.06 -2.45 -23.88
C SER A 280 14.80 -3.35 -23.85
N THR A 281 14.78 -4.36 -22.98
CA THR A 281 13.58 -5.18 -22.74
C THR A 281 12.46 -4.40 -22.03
N LEU A 282 12.80 -3.29 -21.36
CA LEU A 282 11.88 -2.48 -20.54
C LEU A 282 11.48 -1.15 -21.22
N SER A 283 12.22 -0.74 -22.29
CA SER A 283 11.97 0.52 -23.00
C SER A 283 12.38 0.37 -24.45
N ASP A 284 11.65 0.99 -25.37
CA ASP A 284 12.03 1.04 -26.78
C ASP A 284 13.13 2.07 -27.08
N TYR A 285 13.54 2.85 -26.07
CA TYR A 285 14.63 3.83 -26.14
C TYR A 285 15.61 3.64 -24.97
N PRO A 286 16.94 3.83 -25.21
CA PRO A 286 17.60 4.04 -26.51
C PRO A 286 17.62 2.76 -27.36
N GLU A 287 17.96 2.90 -28.63
CA GLU A 287 18.10 1.79 -29.58
C GLU A 287 19.41 1.86 -30.35
N GLY A 288 19.98 0.70 -30.65
CA GLY A 288 21.17 0.54 -31.48
C GLY A 288 20.83 -0.19 -32.78
N TYR A 289 21.49 0.19 -33.88
CA TYR A 289 21.24 -0.37 -35.21
C TYR A 289 22.47 -0.95 -35.85
N CYS A 290 22.26 -2.00 -36.66
CA CYS A 290 23.23 -2.52 -37.62
C CYS A 290 22.54 -2.75 -38.96
N ASP A 291 23.07 -2.15 -40.00
CA ASP A 291 22.67 -2.37 -41.38
C ASP A 291 23.14 -3.73 -41.88
N VAL A 292 22.24 -4.49 -42.48
CA VAL A 292 22.54 -5.84 -42.99
C VAL A 292 22.21 -5.90 -44.47
N THR A 293 23.22 -6.16 -45.30
CA THR A 293 23.05 -6.50 -46.70
C THR A 293 23.40 -7.95 -46.93
N VAL A 294 22.48 -8.72 -47.48
CA VAL A 294 22.71 -10.10 -47.90
C VAL A 294 22.84 -10.07 -49.43
N GLU A 295 24.00 -10.47 -49.91
CA GLU A 295 24.34 -10.50 -51.35
C GLU A 295 23.68 -11.72 -52.04
N ASN A 296 23.50 -11.62 -53.37
CA ASN A 296 23.09 -12.81 -54.14
C ASN A 296 24.19 -13.87 -54.04
N GLY A 297 23.83 -15.09 -53.70
CA GLY A 297 24.78 -16.22 -53.85
C GLY A 297 25.08 -16.43 -55.34
N GLU A 298 26.38 -16.53 -55.65
CA GLU A 298 26.76 -16.99 -56.98
C GLU A 298 26.38 -18.46 -57.19
#